data_fb77697972badc55df59537375fc1096
#
_entry.id   fb77697972badc55df59537375fc1096
#
_cell.length_a   1.000
_cell.length_b   1.000
_cell.length_c   1.000
_cell.angle_alpha   90.00
_cell.angle_beta   90.00
_cell.angle_gamma   90.00
#
_symmetry.space_group_name_H-M   'P 1'
#
loop_
_entity.id
_entity.type
_entity.pdbx_description
1 polymer ?
#
loop_
_entity_poly.entity_id
_entity_poly.type
_entity_poly.pdbx_seq_one_letter_code
_entity_poly.pdbx_strand_id
1 'polypeptide(L)'
;MKKILAIGEILVEIVALEKGDGFRAPINLVGPFPSGAPAIFIDQAARLGHPCALISAVGDDDFGRLNIDRLRADGVDVSGITIDWRGATGSAFVRYREDGSRSFVFNIANSACGKLFSNEETAALIRSAGHLHITGTSLYSTSVIGTTLAAMRAIKARGGTVSFDPNLRPEISRSPEVDEAIAKVLQNTDLLLASGDELYLIANARQPEEAAAELLQRGIRAVVWKEGSEGASYFDTGGRLDMPAFDVSEIDPTGAGDCFGAAFVVGWLRGGR
;
A
#
# COMPACT_ATOMS: atom_id res chain seq x y z
N MET A 1 -13.84 -13.34 11.25
CA MET A 1 -13.36 -12.10 10.56
C MET A 1 -12.77 -12.48 9.22
N LYS A 2 -12.96 -11.68 8.17
CA LYS A 2 -12.36 -11.91 6.84
C LYS A 2 -10.86 -11.64 6.94
N LYS A 3 -10.00 -12.64 6.63
CA LYS A 3 -8.55 -12.45 6.60
C LYS A 3 -8.18 -11.42 5.51
N ILE A 4 -7.36 -10.44 5.86
CA ILE A 4 -6.82 -9.45 4.92
C ILE A 4 -5.57 -10.02 4.27
N LEU A 5 -5.46 -9.89 2.95
CA LEU A 5 -4.27 -10.18 2.16
C LEU A 5 -3.75 -8.89 1.54
N ALA A 6 -2.45 -8.64 1.60
CA ALA A 6 -1.76 -7.65 0.78
C ALA A 6 -0.74 -8.37 -0.12
N ILE A 7 -0.45 -7.76 -1.27
CA ILE A 7 0.52 -8.29 -2.24
C ILE A 7 1.36 -7.11 -2.72
N GLY A 8 2.68 -7.18 -2.57
CA GLY A 8 3.53 -6.10 -3.05
C GLY A 8 4.90 -6.08 -2.40
N GLU A 9 5.52 -4.92 -2.41
CA GLU A 9 6.90 -4.71 -2.01
C GLU A 9 7.10 -4.80 -0.49
N ILE A 10 8.21 -5.41 -0.14
CA ILE A 10 8.93 -5.26 1.12
C ILE A 10 10.25 -4.59 0.79
N LEU A 11 10.60 -3.56 1.54
CA LEU A 11 11.87 -2.86 1.37
C LEU A 11 12.38 -2.32 2.71
N VAL A 12 13.61 -1.83 2.71
CA VAL A 12 14.10 -0.98 3.79
C VAL A 12 14.19 0.46 3.34
N GLU A 13 13.87 1.35 4.25
CA GLU A 13 14.09 2.78 4.06
C GLU A 13 15.38 3.22 4.73
N ILE A 14 16.14 4.06 4.02
CA ILE A 14 17.40 4.64 4.47
C ILE A 14 17.29 6.15 4.27
N VAL A 15 17.30 6.92 5.35
CA VAL A 15 16.92 8.32 5.37
C VAL A 15 18.16 9.20 5.54
N ALA A 16 18.26 10.26 4.74
CA ALA A 16 19.31 11.26 4.91
C ALA A 16 19.06 12.10 6.18
N LEU A 17 20.10 12.30 6.97
CA LEU A 17 20.02 13.15 8.18
C LEU A 17 19.95 14.63 7.83
N GLU A 18 20.60 15.04 6.72
CA GLU A 18 20.62 16.44 6.28
C GLU A 18 19.55 16.67 5.20
N LYS A 19 18.78 17.75 5.34
CA LYS A 19 17.90 18.23 4.29
C LYS A 19 18.67 18.63 3.04
N GLY A 20 18.01 18.59 1.88
CA GLY A 20 18.57 18.98 0.61
C GLY A 20 17.97 18.20 -0.58
N ASP A 21 18.59 18.35 -1.76
CA ASP A 21 18.08 17.71 -2.98
C ASP A 21 19.03 16.62 -3.50
N GLY A 22 18.44 15.42 -3.67
CA GLY A 22 19.12 14.25 -4.25
C GLY A 22 20.27 13.68 -3.40
N PHE A 23 21.05 12.77 -4.01
CA PHE A 23 22.09 11.96 -3.36
C PHE A 23 23.41 12.01 -4.14
N ARG A 24 23.80 13.19 -4.68
CA ARG A 24 24.96 13.33 -5.58
C ARG A 24 26.29 13.62 -4.86
N ALA A 25 26.27 13.62 -3.52
CA ALA A 25 27.45 13.82 -2.70
C ALA A 25 27.38 12.89 -1.48
N PRO A 26 28.51 12.58 -0.81
CA PRO A 26 28.49 11.87 0.46
C PRO A 26 27.68 12.64 1.52
N ILE A 27 26.75 11.97 2.17
CA ILE A 27 25.91 12.48 3.24
C ILE A 27 25.70 11.43 4.32
N ASN A 28 25.32 11.83 5.52
CA ASN A 28 24.98 10.91 6.59
C ASN A 28 23.58 10.32 6.38
N LEU A 29 23.45 9.02 6.56
CA LEU A 29 22.23 8.26 6.42
C LEU A 29 21.91 7.51 7.70
N VAL A 30 20.65 7.32 8.01
CA VAL A 30 20.15 6.51 9.13
C VAL A 30 19.19 5.45 8.60
N GLY A 31 19.23 4.28 9.20
CA GLY A 31 18.47 3.08 8.83
C GLY A 31 19.34 1.83 9.00
N PRO A 32 18.89 0.67 8.54
CA PRO A 32 17.66 0.43 7.74
C PRO A 32 16.40 0.44 8.60
N PHE A 33 15.32 1.02 8.08
CA PHE A 33 13.98 0.91 8.67
C PHE A 33 13.11 -0.04 7.85
N PRO A 34 12.36 -0.98 8.46
CA PRO A 34 11.36 -1.78 7.75
C PRO A 34 10.34 -0.90 7.05
N SER A 35 10.07 -1.14 5.76
CA SER A 35 9.21 -0.29 4.95
C SER A 35 8.61 -1.05 3.76
N GLY A 36 7.86 -0.34 2.93
CA GLY A 36 7.04 -0.83 1.83
C GLY A 36 5.58 -0.61 2.15
N ALA A 37 4.85 0.12 1.31
CA ALA A 37 3.47 0.51 1.59
C ALA A 37 2.57 -0.69 1.95
N PRO A 38 2.55 -1.82 1.21
CA PRO A 38 1.76 -2.99 1.61
C PRO A 38 2.29 -3.65 2.89
N ALA A 39 3.60 -3.59 3.17
CA ALA A 39 4.18 -4.15 4.40
C ALA A 39 3.79 -3.31 5.62
N ILE A 40 3.84 -1.98 5.53
CA ILE A 40 3.39 -1.07 6.61
C ILE A 40 1.89 -1.25 6.86
N PHE A 41 1.08 -1.30 5.79
CA PHE A 41 -0.36 -1.52 5.89
C PHE A 41 -0.67 -2.83 6.63
N ILE A 42 -0.04 -3.95 6.24
CA ILE A 42 -0.37 -5.26 6.81
C ILE A 42 0.15 -5.40 8.24
N ASP A 43 1.31 -4.79 8.56
CA ASP A 43 1.85 -4.72 9.92
C ASP A 43 0.87 -4.01 10.86
N GLN A 44 0.35 -2.85 10.44
CA GLN A 44 -0.64 -2.11 11.21
C GLN A 44 -1.95 -2.90 11.37
N ALA A 45 -2.42 -3.62 10.34
CA ALA A 45 -3.61 -4.45 10.46
C ALA A 45 -3.42 -5.58 11.49
N ALA A 46 -2.23 -6.21 11.51
CA ALA A 46 -1.87 -7.22 12.51
C ALA A 46 -1.85 -6.66 13.94
N ARG A 47 -1.24 -5.50 14.13
CA ARG A 47 -1.17 -4.80 15.42
C ARG A 47 -2.54 -4.39 15.95
N LEU A 48 -3.52 -4.22 15.08
CA LEU A 48 -4.94 -4.05 15.44
C LEU A 48 -5.67 -5.38 15.73
N GLY A 49 -4.94 -6.49 15.77
CA GLY A 49 -5.49 -7.83 16.06
C GLY A 49 -6.36 -8.39 14.94
N HIS A 50 -6.14 -7.96 13.69
CA HIS A 50 -6.89 -8.48 12.55
C HIS A 50 -6.10 -9.59 11.84
N PRO A 51 -6.71 -10.76 11.52
CA PRO A 51 -5.99 -11.82 10.80
C PRO A 51 -5.60 -11.33 9.41
N CYS A 52 -4.31 -11.40 9.10
CA CYS A 52 -3.77 -10.87 7.86
C CYS A 52 -2.54 -11.63 7.38
N ALA A 53 -2.19 -11.46 6.10
CA ALA A 53 -1.05 -12.09 5.47
C ALA A 53 -0.46 -11.18 4.39
N LEU A 54 0.83 -11.39 4.06
CA LEU A 54 1.52 -10.69 2.99
C LEU A 54 2.10 -11.70 1.99
N ILE A 55 1.86 -11.47 0.70
CA ILE A 55 2.57 -12.13 -0.40
C ILE A 55 3.62 -11.16 -0.93
N SER A 56 4.88 -11.53 -0.80
CA SER A 56 6.02 -10.74 -1.23
C SER A 56 7.24 -11.61 -1.50
N ALA A 57 8.37 -10.98 -1.81
CA ALA A 57 9.67 -11.63 -1.81
C ALA A 57 10.75 -10.70 -1.26
N VAL A 58 11.74 -11.26 -0.60
CA VAL A 58 12.93 -10.58 -0.07
C VAL A 58 14.18 -11.31 -0.50
N GLY A 59 15.33 -10.65 -0.44
CA GLY A 59 16.62 -11.28 -0.60
C GLY A 59 17.00 -12.16 0.59
N ASP A 60 17.93 -13.07 0.40
CA ASP A 60 18.59 -13.77 1.49
C ASP A 60 19.68 -12.89 2.12
N ASP A 61 19.25 -11.79 2.69
CA ASP A 61 20.08 -10.75 3.29
C ASP A 61 19.50 -10.24 4.62
N ASP A 62 20.25 -9.40 5.31
CA ASP A 62 19.84 -8.88 6.62
C ASP A 62 18.60 -7.96 6.53
N PHE A 63 18.39 -7.28 5.39
CA PHE A 63 17.22 -6.45 5.18
C PHE A 63 15.94 -7.30 5.04
N GLY A 64 16.05 -8.45 4.37
CA GLY A 64 14.97 -9.43 4.29
C GLY A 64 14.61 -10.00 5.66
N ARG A 65 15.62 -10.42 6.41
CA ARG A 65 15.46 -10.94 7.80
C ARG A 65 14.81 -9.89 8.71
N LEU A 66 15.30 -8.64 8.69
CA LEU A 66 14.75 -7.53 9.47
C LEU A 66 13.23 -7.36 9.26
N ASN A 67 12.80 -7.35 8.00
CA ASN A 67 11.39 -7.17 7.65
C ASN A 67 10.55 -8.39 8.05
N ILE A 68 10.99 -9.61 7.74
CA ILE A 68 10.25 -10.84 8.09
C ILE A 68 10.08 -10.96 9.60
N ASP A 69 11.16 -10.71 10.37
CA ASP A 69 11.12 -10.84 11.82
C ASP A 69 10.19 -9.80 12.44
N ARG A 70 10.19 -8.56 11.94
CA ARG A 70 9.27 -7.52 12.36
C ARG A 70 7.82 -7.91 12.09
N LEU A 71 7.48 -8.27 10.85
CA LEU A 71 6.13 -8.65 10.46
C LEU A 71 5.62 -9.86 11.26
N ARG A 72 6.48 -10.87 11.47
CA ARG A 72 6.16 -12.06 12.26
C ARG A 72 5.91 -11.71 13.73
N ALA A 73 6.74 -10.85 14.33
CA ALA A 73 6.61 -10.42 15.72
C ALA A 73 5.29 -9.68 15.99
N ASP A 74 4.80 -8.91 15.01
CA ASP A 74 3.55 -8.18 15.09
C ASP A 74 2.32 -9.03 14.67
N GLY A 75 2.51 -10.29 14.26
CA GLY A 75 1.43 -11.26 14.03
C GLY A 75 0.96 -11.40 12.59
N VAL A 76 1.72 -10.88 11.62
CA VAL A 76 1.45 -11.11 10.19
C VAL A 76 1.76 -12.56 9.82
N ASP A 77 0.89 -13.21 9.05
CA ASP A 77 1.21 -14.47 8.41
C ASP A 77 2.19 -14.22 7.25
N VAL A 78 3.45 -14.56 7.50
CA VAL A 78 4.58 -14.36 6.58
C VAL A 78 4.87 -15.58 5.69
N SER A 79 4.01 -16.60 5.69
CA SER A 79 4.20 -17.84 4.89
C SER A 79 4.19 -17.57 3.38
N GLY A 80 3.62 -16.45 2.94
CA GLY A 80 3.64 -16.00 1.55
C GLY A 80 4.87 -15.19 1.15
N ILE A 81 5.84 -14.99 2.05
CA ILE A 81 7.06 -14.25 1.74
C ILE A 81 8.15 -15.23 1.28
N THR A 82 8.53 -15.13 0.01
CA THR A 82 9.60 -15.95 -0.57
C THR A 82 10.96 -15.29 -0.31
N ILE A 83 11.97 -16.10 0.06
CA ILE A 83 13.37 -15.66 0.12
C ILE A 83 14.02 -16.02 -1.24
N ASP A 84 14.40 -15.00 -2.02
CA ASP A 84 15.12 -15.18 -3.30
C ASP A 84 16.62 -14.93 -3.12
N TRP A 85 17.41 -16.00 -3.13
CA TRP A 85 18.87 -15.93 -3.01
C TRP A 85 19.57 -15.25 -4.22
N ARG A 86 18.84 -15.00 -5.31
CA ARG A 86 19.36 -14.36 -6.53
C ARG A 86 19.12 -12.86 -6.58
N GLY A 87 18.30 -12.33 -5.69
CA GLY A 87 17.94 -10.92 -5.61
C GLY A 87 18.24 -10.33 -4.24
N ALA A 88 18.53 -9.04 -4.18
CA ALA A 88 18.60 -8.32 -2.92
C ALA A 88 17.19 -7.86 -2.47
N THR A 89 17.01 -7.66 -1.17
CA THR A 89 15.83 -7.00 -0.64
C THR A 89 15.72 -5.57 -1.19
N GLY A 90 14.51 -5.10 -1.46
CA GLY A 90 14.26 -3.75 -1.95
C GLY A 90 14.74 -2.68 -0.99
N SER A 91 15.09 -1.51 -1.52
CA SER A 91 15.48 -0.36 -0.71
C SER A 91 14.96 0.96 -1.29
N ALA A 92 14.68 1.91 -0.42
CA ALA A 92 14.38 3.29 -0.76
C ALA A 92 15.32 4.21 0.02
N PHE A 93 15.98 5.13 -0.69
CA PHE A 93 16.74 6.20 -0.07
C PHE A 93 15.86 7.45 -0.09
N VAL A 94 15.71 8.10 1.07
CA VAL A 94 14.82 9.25 1.26
C VAL A 94 15.63 10.45 1.72
N ARG A 95 15.40 11.59 1.10
CA ARG A 95 15.94 12.87 1.56
C ARG A 95 14.85 13.93 1.57
N TYR A 96 14.68 14.59 2.69
CA TYR A 96 13.76 15.71 2.83
C TYR A 96 14.38 17.00 2.28
N ARG A 97 13.60 17.78 1.52
CA ARG A 97 13.94 19.14 1.11
C ARG A 97 13.56 20.15 2.18
N GLU A 98 14.00 21.40 2.02
CA GLU A 98 13.68 22.47 2.97
C GLU A 98 12.18 22.77 3.06
N ASP A 99 11.44 22.57 1.96
CA ASP A 99 9.98 22.74 1.88
C ASP A 99 9.18 21.55 2.42
N GLY A 100 9.85 20.54 2.99
CA GLY A 100 9.23 19.31 3.49
C GLY A 100 8.92 18.26 2.42
N SER A 101 9.07 18.58 1.14
CA SER A 101 8.96 17.57 0.08
C SER A 101 10.11 16.57 0.13
N ARG A 102 9.98 15.44 -0.58
CA ARG A 102 10.95 14.34 -0.52
C ARG A 102 11.55 14.02 -1.87
N SER A 103 12.83 13.69 -1.87
CA SER A 103 13.53 13.02 -2.98
C SER A 103 13.68 11.56 -2.66
N PHE A 104 13.44 10.69 -3.64
CA PHE A 104 13.61 9.24 -3.49
C PHE A 104 14.58 8.68 -4.52
N VAL A 105 15.31 7.65 -4.10
CA VAL A 105 15.96 6.70 -5.00
C VAL A 105 15.44 5.32 -4.64
N PHE A 106 14.64 4.75 -5.52
CA PHE A 106 14.03 3.44 -5.33
C PHE A 106 14.85 2.34 -6.01
N ASN A 107 15.06 1.25 -5.30
CA ASN A 107 15.57 0.00 -5.81
C ASN A 107 14.55 -1.11 -5.53
N ILE A 108 13.47 -1.13 -6.32
CA ILE A 108 12.31 -2.02 -6.13
C ILE A 108 12.17 -2.98 -7.31
N ALA A 109 12.06 -2.47 -8.53
CA ALA A 109 11.73 -3.27 -9.71
C ALA A 109 12.75 -4.39 -10.00
N ASN A 110 14.03 -4.16 -9.70
CA ASN A 110 15.12 -5.11 -9.88
C ASN A 110 15.49 -5.88 -8.60
N SER A 111 14.79 -5.65 -7.50
CA SER A 111 14.97 -6.39 -6.25
C SER A 111 14.14 -7.68 -6.22
N ALA A 112 14.27 -8.47 -5.17
CA ALA A 112 13.54 -9.73 -5.00
C ALA A 112 12.03 -9.54 -5.12
N CYS A 113 11.47 -8.48 -4.52
CA CYS A 113 10.02 -8.24 -4.54
C CYS A 113 9.46 -7.89 -5.93
N GLY A 114 10.30 -7.57 -6.92
CA GLY A 114 9.88 -7.41 -8.31
C GLY A 114 9.53 -8.73 -9.04
N LYS A 115 9.80 -9.88 -8.41
CA LYS A 115 9.65 -11.22 -9.02
C LYS A 115 8.90 -12.14 -8.06
N LEU A 116 7.57 -12.03 -8.03
CA LEU A 116 6.76 -12.93 -7.23
C LEU A 116 6.59 -14.28 -7.94
N PHE A 117 6.71 -15.34 -7.16
CA PHE A 117 6.51 -16.71 -7.64
C PHE A 117 5.23 -17.27 -7.02
N SER A 118 4.41 -17.90 -7.88
CA SER A 118 3.24 -18.63 -7.41
C SER A 118 3.69 -20.00 -6.88
N ASN A 119 3.33 -20.30 -5.64
CA ASN A 119 3.55 -21.60 -4.99
C ASN A 119 2.29 -22.00 -4.20
N GLU A 120 2.32 -23.15 -3.53
CA GLU A 120 1.15 -23.65 -2.79
C GLU A 120 0.81 -22.77 -1.59
N GLU A 121 1.81 -22.18 -0.92
CA GLU A 121 1.61 -21.26 0.21
C GLU A 121 0.89 -20.00 -0.23
N THR A 122 1.32 -19.35 -1.31
CA THR A 122 0.65 -18.17 -1.87
C THR A 122 -0.76 -18.49 -2.34
N ALA A 123 -0.95 -19.67 -2.97
CA ALA A 123 -2.27 -20.12 -3.39
C ALA A 123 -3.20 -20.38 -2.20
N ALA A 124 -2.70 -20.98 -1.11
CA ALA A 124 -3.45 -21.21 0.12
C ALA A 124 -3.85 -19.88 0.79
N LEU A 125 -2.96 -18.89 0.83
CA LEU A 125 -3.28 -17.55 1.35
C LEU A 125 -4.38 -16.88 0.53
N ILE A 126 -4.31 -16.93 -0.80
CA ILE A 126 -5.35 -16.38 -1.67
C ILE A 126 -6.68 -17.09 -1.44
N ARG A 127 -6.69 -18.41 -1.26
CA ARG A 127 -7.91 -19.18 -0.96
C ARG A 127 -8.54 -18.81 0.39
N SER A 128 -7.72 -18.52 1.39
CA SER A 128 -8.18 -18.19 2.75
C SER A 128 -8.57 -16.72 2.94
N ALA A 129 -8.12 -15.83 2.07
CA ALA A 129 -8.39 -14.40 2.15
C ALA A 129 -9.85 -14.07 1.79
N GLY A 130 -10.45 -13.20 2.59
CA GLY A 130 -11.78 -12.63 2.34
C GLY A 130 -11.76 -11.16 1.95
N HIS A 131 -10.58 -10.54 2.04
CA HIS A 131 -10.33 -9.17 1.63
C HIS A 131 -8.93 -9.04 1.03
N LEU A 132 -8.80 -8.27 -0.06
CA LEU A 132 -7.53 -7.92 -0.67
C LEU A 132 -7.33 -6.42 -0.58
N HIS A 133 -6.21 -5.99 0.04
CA HIS A 133 -5.74 -4.62 -0.06
C HIS A 133 -4.71 -4.51 -1.18
N ILE A 134 -4.87 -3.52 -2.04
CA ILE A 134 -3.97 -3.22 -3.16
C ILE A 134 -3.44 -1.80 -2.99
N THR A 135 -2.13 -1.64 -3.08
CA THR A 135 -1.46 -0.34 -3.15
C THR A 135 -0.95 -0.11 -4.56
N GLY A 136 -1.18 1.08 -5.12
CA GLY A 136 -0.78 1.38 -6.50
C GLY A 136 0.73 1.33 -6.71
N THR A 137 1.53 1.67 -5.69
CA THR A 137 3.00 1.52 -5.71
C THR A 137 3.45 0.10 -5.97
N SER A 138 2.63 -0.91 -5.64
CA SER A 138 2.96 -2.32 -5.85
C SER A 138 2.76 -2.78 -7.30
N LEU A 139 2.10 -2.00 -8.14
CA LEU A 139 1.82 -2.36 -9.54
C LEU A 139 2.96 -1.95 -10.48
N TYR A 140 4.20 -2.31 -10.16
CA TYR A 140 5.41 -1.88 -10.86
C TYR A 140 6.07 -2.97 -11.73
N SER A 141 5.65 -4.23 -11.62
CA SER A 141 6.18 -5.32 -12.43
C SER A 141 5.08 -6.25 -12.93
N THR A 142 5.28 -6.82 -14.12
CA THR A 142 4.34 -7.79 -14.73
C THR A 142 4.02 -8.95 -13.79
N SER A 143 5.00 -9.44 -13.02
CA SER A 143 4.82 -10.53 -12.07
C SER A 143 3.91 -10.14 -10.90
N VAL A 144 4.12 -8.97 -10.31
CA VAL A 144 3.29 -8.46 -9.20
C VAL A 144 1.88 -8.15 -9.70
N ILE A 145 1.74 -7.47 -10.84
CA ILE A 145 0.45 -7.19 -11.50
C ILE A 145 -0.32 -8.49 -11.73
N GLY A 146 0.34 -9.49 -12.34
CA GLY A 146 -0.28 -10.78 -12.65
C GLY A 146 -0.82 -11.49 -11.40
N THR A 147 0.00 -11.56 -10.34
CA THR A 147 -0.37 -12.16 -9.05
C THR A 147 -1.53 -11.41 -8.38
N THR A 148 -1.45 -10.07 -8.35
CA THR A 148 -2.48 -9.21 -7.74
C THR A 148 -3.82 -9.35 -8.45
N LEU A 149 -3.85 -9.28 -9.80
CA LEU A 149 -5.08 -9.42 -10.57
C LEU A 149 -5.67 -10.85 -10.47
N ALA A 150 -4.83 -11.88 -10.38
CA ALA A 150 -5.30 -13.25 -10.16
C ALA A 150 -5.93 -13.42 -8.76
N ALA A 151 -5.28 -12.91 -7.73
CA ALA A 151 -5.79 -12.92 -6.36
C ALA A 151 -7.11 -12.13 -6.25
N MET A 152 -7.17 -10.94 -6.84
CA MET A 152 -8.37 -10.10 -6.89
C MET A 152 -9.56 -10.87 -7.49
N ARG A 153 -9.39 -11.46 -8.68
CA ARG A 153 -10.45 -12.27 -9.31
C ARG A 153 -10.89 -13.44 -8.44
N ALA A 154 -9.93 -14.16 -7.85
CA ALA A 154 -10.23 -15.32 -7.01
C ALA A 154 -10.99 -14.94 -5.73
N ILE A 155 -10.62 -13.83 -5.09
CA ILE A 155 -11.27 -13.32 -3.86
C ILE A 155 -12.67 -12.78 -4.18
N LYS A 156 -12.82 -11.98 -5.24
CA LYS A 156 -14.13 -11.44 -5.68
C LYS A 156 -15.09 -12.55 -6.07
N ALA A 157 -14.63 -13.60 -6.77
CA ALA A 157 -15.46 -14.74 -7.15
C ALA A 157 -16.07 -15.50 -5.98
N ARG A 158 -15.48 -15.38 -4.77
CA ARG A 158 -16.00 -15.95 -3.52
C ARG A 158 -16.78 -14.94 -2.64
N GLY A 159 -17.16 -13.77 -3.19
CA GLY A 159 -17.86 -12.73 -2.44
C GLY A 159 -16.95 -11.95 -1.48
N GLY A 160 -15.65 -12.02 -1.67
CA GLY A 160 -14.68 -11.17 -0.97
C GLY A 160 -14.71 -9.74 -1.47
N THR A 161 -13.96 -8.87 -0.79
CA THR A 161 -13.90 -7.44 -1.05
C THR A 161 -12.48 -6.97 -1.37
N VAL A 162 -12.37 -5.81 -2.03
CA VAL A 162 -11.10 -5.19 -2.42
C VAL A 162 -11.06 -3.76 -1.91
N SER A 163 -9.98 -3.37 -1.23
CA SER A 163 -9.62 -1.97 -1.01
C SER A 163 -8.43 -1.58 -1.88
N PHE A 164 -8.45 -0.36 -2.35
CA PHE A 164 -7.38 0.18 -3.20
C PHE A 164 -6.93 1.55 -2.68
N ASP A 165 -5.63 1.68 -2.44
CA ASP A 165 -4.93 2.94 -2.22
C ASP A 165 -4.08 3.22 -3.47
N PRO A 166 -4.42 4.22 -4.28
CA PRO A 166 -3.68 4.53 -5.50
C PRO A 166 -2.22 4.85 -5.25
N ASN A 167 -1.93 5.57 -4.18
CA ASN A 167 -0.60 5.94 -3.71
C ASN A 167 0.34 6.31 -4.88
N LEU A 168 -0.13 7.21 -5.73
CA LEU A 168 0.55 7.60 -6.96
C LEU A 168 1.87 8.28 -6.65
N ARG A 169 2.96 7.74 -7.18
CA ARG A 169 4.32 8.27 -7.00
C ARG A 169 4.91 8.64 -8.35
N PRO A 170 5.27 9.92 -8.57
CA PRO A 170 5.90 10.35 -9.82
C PRO A 170 7.22 9.62 -10.12
N GLU A 171 7.93 9.18 -9.08
CA GLU A 171 9.21 8.48 -9.17
C GLU A 171 9.07 7.02 -9.65
N ILE A 172 7.87 6.45 -9.58
CA ILE A 172 7.59 5.10 -10.08
C ILE A 172 7.13 5.24 -11.53
N SER A 173 7.94 4.71 -12.45
CA SER A 173 7.65 4.78 -13.88
C SER A 173 6.30 4.14 -14.19
N ARG A 174 5.41 4.90 -14.82
CA ARG A 174 4.13 4.41 -15.33
C ARG A 174 4.32 3.91 -16.76
N SER A 175 3.87 2.69 -16.99
CA SER A 175 3.78 2.10 -18.32
C SER A 175 2.30 1.88 -18.68
N PRO A 176 1.97 1.71 -19.97
CA PRO A 176 0.61 1.35 -20.38
C PRO A 176 0.05 0.10 -19.66
N GLU A 177 0.92 -0.82 -19.29
CA GLU A 177 0.60 -2.03 -18.54
C GLU A 177 0.16 -1.73 -17.10
N VAL A 178 0.83 -0.78 -16.45
CA VAL A 178 0.48 -0.28 -15.11
C VAL A 178 -0.86 0.46 -15.16
N ASP A 179 -1.06 1.32 -16.15
CA ASP A 179 -2.31 2.08 -16.32
C ASP A 179 -3.51 1.13 -16.56
N GLU A 180 -3.32 0.10 -17.37
CA GLU A 180 -4.34 -0.94 -17.58
C GLU A 180 -4.62 -1.74 -16.29
N ALA A 181 -3.58 -2.06 -15.51
CA ALA A 181 -3.73 -2.74 -14.24
C ALA A 181 -4.51 -1.90 -13.23
N ILE A 182 -4.18 -0.60 -13.09
CA ILE A 182 -4.91 0.35 -12.24
C ILE A 182 -6.38 0.43 -12.66
N ALA A 183 -6.67 0.54 -13.96
CA ALA A 183 -8.04 0.57 -14.45
C ALA A 183 -8.82 -0.71 -14.07
N LYS A 184 -8.21 -1.88 -14.21
CA LYS A 184 -8.81 -3.18 -13.80
C LYS A 184 -9.04 -3.26 -12.30
N VAL A 185 -8.11 -2.75 -11.50
CA VAL A 185 -8.24 -2.69 -10.04
C VAL A 185 -9.40 -1.78 -9.65
N LEU A 186 -9.47 -0.57 -10.20
CA LEU A 186 -10.56 0.38 -9.93
C LEU A 186 -11.94 -0.19 -10.24
N GLN A 187 -12.10 -0.92 -11.35
CA GLN A 187 -13.36 -1.58 -11.73
C GLN A 187 -13.81 -2.67 -10.73
N ASN A 188 -12.91 -3.16 -9.89
CA ASN A 188 -13.17 -4.22 -8.91
C ASN A 188 -13.05 -3.75 -7.45
N THR A 189 -12.80 -2.47 -7.24
CA THR A 189 -12.62 -1.86 -5.91
C THR A 189 -13.96 -1.69 -5.20
N ASP A 190 -14.03 -2.15 -3.96
CA ASP A 190 -15.19 -1.91 -3.07
C ASP A 190 -14.96 -0.69 -2.18
N LEU A 191 -13.70 -0.44 -1.76
CA LEU A 191 -13.31 0.68 -0.91
C LEU A 191 -12.09 1.39 -1.53
N LEU A 192 -12.23 2.65 -1.89
CA LEU A 192 -11.14 3.48 -2.39
C LEU A 192 -10.58 4.34 -1.25
N LEU A 193 -9.25 4.43 -1.14
CA LEU A 193 -8.52 5.23 -0.15
C LEU A 193 -7.62 6.23 -0.89
N ALA A 194 -8.17 7.33 -1.39
CA ALA A 194 -7.44 8.34 -2.16
C ALA A 194 -6.81 9.41 -1.25
N SER A 195 -5.67 9.97 -1.66
CA SER A 195 -4.99 11.07 -0.96
C SER A 195 -4.97 12.33 -1.82
N GLY A 196 -5.35 13.48 -1.24
CA GLY A 196 -5.25 14.77 -1.93
C GLY A 196 -5.82 14.75 -3.35
N ASP A 197 -5.01 15.14 -4.32
CA ASP A 197 -5.41 15.26 -5.73
C ASP A 197 -5.70 13.92 -6.43
N GLU A 198 -5.31 12.77 -5.85
CA GLU A 198 -5.58 11.45 -6.42
C GLU A 198 -7.08 11.22 -6.67
N LEU A 199 -7.92 11.73 -5.78
CA LEU A 199 -9.38 11.62 -5.90
C LEU A 199 -9.87 12.23 -7.22
N TYR A 200 -9.38 13.41 -7.53
CA TYR A 200 -9.77 14.16 -8.74
C TYR A 200 -9.21 13.55 -10.03
N LEU A 201 -7.99 13.00 -9.96
CA LEU A 201 -7.37 12.31 -11.10
C LEU A 201 -8.12 11.03 -11.48
N ILE A 202 -8.65 10.31 -10.49
CA ILE A 202 -9.36 9.04 -10.71
C ILE A 202 -10.79 9.27 -11.20
N ALA A 203 -11.49 10.27 -10.64
CA ALA A 203 -12.88 10.54 -10.93
C ALA A 203 -13.09 11.59 -12.05
N ASN A 204 -12.02 12.23 -12.54
CA ASN A 204 -12.10 13.33 -13.50
C ASN A 204 -13.09 14.45 -13.07
N ALA A 205 -13.11 14.77 -11.78
CA ALA A 205 -13.99 15.76 -11.17
C ALA A 205 -13.16 16.89 -10.52
N ARG A 206 -13.81 17.97 -10.11
CA ARG A 206 -13.14 19.13 -9.51
C ARG A 206 -13.55 19.39 -8.06
N GLN A 207 -14.58 18.72 -7.60
CA GLN A 207 -15.10 18.82 -6.23
C GLN A 207 -15.17 17.42 -5.61
N PRO A 208 -14.89 17.26 -4.32
CA PRO A 208 -14.84 15.95 -3.68
C PRO A 208 -16.18 15.21 -3.70
N GLU A 209 -17.29 15.95 -3.58
CA GLU A 209 -18.64 15.38 -3.64
C GLU A 209 -18.95 14.83 -5.04
N GLU A 210 -18.57 15.55 -6.09
CA GLU A 210 -18.75 15.11 -7.49
C GLU A 210 -17.92 13.88 -7.77
N ALA A 211 -16.65 13.89 -7.32
CA ALA A 211 -15.75 12.76 -7.46
C ALA A 211 -16.28 11.52 -6.74
N ALA A 212 -16.68 11.66 -5.50
CA ALA A 212 -17.24 10.57 -4.72
C ALA A 212 -18.53 10.03 -5.35
N ALA A 213 -19.45 10.90 -5.78
CA ALA A 213 -20.71 10.50 -6.41
C ALA A 213 -20.45 9.71 -7.71
N GLU A 214 -19.51 10.15 -8.55
CA GLU A 214 -19.12 9.42 -9.76
C GLU A 214 -18.54 8.04 -9.45
N LEU A 215 -17.64 7.94 -8.46
CA LEU A 215 -17.03 6.68 -8.07
C LEU A 215 -18.04 5.70 -7.47
N LEU A 216 -18.98 6.18 -6.66
CA LEU A 216 -20.07 5.37 -6.13
C LEU A 216 -20.99 4.86 -7.26
N GLN A 217 -21.28 5.69 -8.29
CA GLN A 217 -22.04 5.27 -9.47
C GLN A 217 -21.32 4.21 -10.31
N ARG A 218 -19.97 4.21 -10.31
CA ARG A 218 -19.15 3.15 -10.94
C ARG A 218 -19.15 1.83 -10.17
N GLY A 219 -19.79 1.78 -8.99
CA GLY A 219 -19.93 0.56 -8.17
C GLY A 219 -18.96 0.45 -6.99
N ILE A 220 -18.13 1.46 -6.73
CA ILE A 220 -17.35 1.55 -5.49
C ILE A 220 -18.35 1.77 -4.35
N ARG A 221 -18.19 1.02 -3.25
CA ARG A 221 -19.16 1.05 -2.14
C ARG A 221 -18.88 2.17 -1.16
N ALA A 222 -17.60 2.55 -1.02
CA ALA A 222 -17.18 3.64 -0.17
C ALA A 222 -15.89 4.28 -0.69
N VAL A 223 -15.76 5.58 -0.48
CA VAL A 223 -14.58 6.39 -0.80
C VAL A 223 -14.10 7.07 0.47
N VAL A 224 -12.82 6.95 0.76
CA VAL A 224 -12.12 7.71 1.79
C VAL A 224 -11.17 8.67 1.10
N TRP A 225 -11.29 9.92 1.40
CA TRP A 225 -10.39 10.96 0.91
C TRP A 225 -9.54 11.47 2.07
N LYS A 226 -8.23 11.25 1.98
CA LYS A 226 -7.23 11.63 2.99
C LYS A 226 -6.67 13.00 2.64
N GLU A 227 -6.72 13.95 3.59
CA GLU A 227 -6.33 15.35 3.38
C GLU A 227 -5.19 15.78 4.32
N GLY A 228 -4.36 14.84 4.76
CA GLY A 228 -3.22 15.10 5.64
C GLY A 228 -3.63 15.74 6.95
N SER A 229 -3.12 16.94 7.22
CA SER A 229 -3.41 17.71 8.46
C SER A 229 -4.86 18.21 8.55
N GLU A 230 -5.60 18.24 7.45
CA GLU A 230 -7.02 18.60 7.46
C GLU A 230 -7.93 17.44 7.89
N GLY A 231 -7.40 16.21 7.87
CA GLY A 231 -8.14 15.02 8.30
C GLY A 231 -8.52 14.09 7.16
N ALA A 232 -9.76 13.58 7.18
CA ALA A 232 -10.27 12.69 6.15
C ALA A 232 -11.79 12.80 6.02
N SER A 233 -12.29 12.63 4.79
CA SER A 233 -13.71 12.54 4.47
C SER A 233 -14.06 11.13 4.01
N TYR A 234 -15.17 10.60 4.48
CA TYR A 234 -15.75 9.33 4.08
C TYR A 234 -17.04 9.57 3.31
N PHE A 235 -17.22 8.88 2.20
CA PHE A 235 -18.41 8.94 1.37
C PHE A 235 -18.97 7.55 1.10
N ASP A 236 -20.26 7.35 1.30
CA ASP A 236 -21.02 6.18 0.85
C ASP A 236 -22.42 6.61 0.39
N THR A 237 -23.28 5.63 0.11
CA THR A 237 -24.70 5.91 -0.26
C THR A 237 -25.51 6.55 0.87
N GLY A 238 -25.02 6.56 2.09
CA GLY A 238 -25.65 7.21 3.25
C GLY A 238 -25.19 8.65 3.45
N GLY A 239 -24.24 9.15 2.65
CA GLY A 239 -23.77 10.53 2.68
C GLY A 239 -22.27 10.67 2.97
N ARG A 240 -21.89 11.85 3.49
CA ARG A 240 -20.52 12.24 3.83
C ARG A 240 -20.34 12.29 5.35
N LEU A 241 -19.18 11.85 5.83
CA LEU A 241 -18.70 12.02 7.20
C LEU A 241 -17.30 12.62 7.16
N ASP A 242 -17.08 13.69 7.89
CA ASP A 242 -15.78 14.35 8.00
C ASP A 242 -15.19 14.10 9.38
N MET A 243 -13.90 13.78 9.42
CA MET A 243 -13.15 13.60 10.64
C MET A 243 -11.91 14.50 10.58
N PRO A 244 -11.78 15.50 11.48
CA PRO A 244 -10.58 16.33 11.54
C PRO A 244 -9.36 15.50 11.96
N ALA A 245 -8.18 15.94 11.54
CA ALA A 245 -6.93 15.36 12.03
C ALA A 245 -6.72 15.67 13.51
N PHE A 246 -5.95 14.80 14.17
CA PHE A 246 -5.42 15.12 15.48
C PHE A 246 -4.28 16.13 15.34
N ASP A 247 -4.22 17.07 16.27
CA ASP A 247 -3.09 18.01 16.36
C ASP A 247 -1.85 17.26 16.87
N VAL A 248 -0.87 17.10 16.01
CA VAL A 248 0.37 16.38 16.31
C VAL A 248 1.58 17.11 15.75
N SER A 249 2.73 16.96 16.39
CA SER A 249 4.00 17.41 15.83
C SER A 249 4.54 16.33 14.89
N GLU A 250 4.50 16.60 13.60
CA GLU A 250 5.04 15.69 12.60
C GLU A 250 6.56 15.63 12.66
N ILE A 251 7.11 14.41 12.76
CA ILE A 251 8.56 14.16 12.72
C ILE A 251 8.91 13.50 11.38
N ASP A 252 8.20 12.43 11.01
CA ASP A 252 8.32 11.70 9.76
C ASP A 252 6.95 11.14 9.36
N PRO A 253 6.36 11.59 8.24
CA PRO A 253 5.04 11.13 7.79
C PRO A 253 5.08 9.78 7.05
N THR A 254 6.24 9.13 6.95
CA THR A 254 6.36 7.84 6.26
C THR A 254 5.43 6.79 6.86
N GLY A 255 4.62 6.16 6.00
CA GLY A 255 3.67 5.13 6.39
C GLY A 255 2.40 5.62 7.09
N ALA A 256 2.24 6.93 7.35
CA ALA A 256 1.03 7.46 8.00
C ALA A 256 -0.23 7.13 7.20
N GLY A 257 -0.19 7.28 5.87
CA GLY A 257 -1.29 6.92 4.96
C GLY A 257 -1.61 5.42 4.98
N ASP A 258 -0.56 4.58 4.99
CA ASP A 258 -0.71 3.12 5.02
C ASP A 258 -1.29 2.65 6.36
N CYS A 259 -0.82 3.20 7.48
CA CYS A 259 -1.35 2.93 8.82
C CYS A 259 -2.81 3.38 8.97
N PHE A 260 -3.13 4.57 8.47
CA PHE A 260 -4.52 5.07 8.43
C PHE A 260 -5.39 4.13 7.60
N GLY A 261 -4.95 3.77 6.38
CA GLY A 261 -5.66 2.86 5.50
C GLY A 261 -5.93 1.51 6.14
N ALA A 262 -4.94 0.94 6.83
CA ALA A 262 -5.10 -0.33 7.57
C ALA A 262 -6.14 -0.22 8.68
N ALA A 263 -6.07 0.84 9.50
CA ALA A 263 -7.03 1.05 10.58
C ALA A 263 -8.46 1.22 10.03
N PHE A 264 -8.59 1.99 8.95
CA PHE A 264 -9.89 2.19 8.30
C PHE A 264 -10.45 0.88 7.72
N VAL A 265 -9.65 0.12 6.97
CA VAL A 265 -10.08 -1.17 6.38
C VAL A 265 -10.48 -2.16 7.48
N VAL A 266 -9.71 -2.24 8.55
CA VAL A 266 -10.04 -3.11 9.70
C VAL A 266 -11.38 -2.70 10.32
N GLY A 267 -11.61 -1.41 10.56
CA GLY A 267 -12.88 -0.87 11.05
C GLY A 267 -14.04 -1.18 10.11
N TRP A 268 -13.87 -0.92 8.82
CA TRP A 268 -14.87 -1.16 7.78
C TRP A 268 -15.25 -2.64 7.67
N LEU A 269 -14.30 -3.55 7.76
CA LEU A 269 -14.54 -5.00 7.76
C LEU A 269 -15.24 -5.51 9.03
N ARG A 270 -15.14 -4.76 10.13
CA ARG A 270 -15.87 -5.02 11.40
C ARG A 270 -17.28 -4.42 11.42
N GLY A 271 -17.70 -3.78 10.33
CA GLY A 271 -19.03 -3.16 10.19
C GLY A 271 -19.07 -1.70 10.66
N GLY A 272 -17.91 -1.04 10.80
CA GLY A 272 -17.79 0.39 11.03
C GLY A 272 -18.01 1.22 9.74
N ARG A 273 -18.31 2.51 9.94
CA ARG A 273 -18.28 3.56 8.92
C ARG A 273 -17.13 4.50 9.20
#